data_da3b7ea1d89b1a0450c8f63d6022c985
#
_entry.id   da3b7ea1d89b1a0450c8f63d6022c985
#
_cell.length_a   1.000
_cell.length_b   1.000
_cell.length_c   1.000
_cell.angle_alpha   90.00
_cell.angle_beta   90.00
_cell.angle_gamma   90.00
#
_symmetry.space_group_name_H-M   'P 1'
#
loop_
_entity.id
_entity.type
_entity.pdbx_description
1 polymer ?
#
loop_
_entity_poly.entity_id
_entity_poly.type
_entity_poly.pdbx_seq_one_letter_code
_entity_poly.pdbx_strand_id
1 'polypeptide(L)'
;EAIAQSSGVNAEAAGYLAQVKARANMEGKDVSTIASELQRLGKQAFIEECWKERLREFPLEMKIWDDCVRTGKFPQISATNKGEVQFVDLIGAKNGSGATFKATDLYWPIPVNEIQRNPNLTQNEGYSAK
;
A
#
# COMPACT_ATOMS: atom_id res chain seq x y z
N GLU A 1 -2.82 10.03 5.47
CA GLU A 1 -3.56 9.43 4.35
C GLU A 1 -5.08 9.65 4.51
N ALA A 2 -5.70 9.18 5.59
CA ALA A 2 -7.15 9.28 5.80
C ALA A 2 -7.68 10.71 5.70
N ILE A 3 -7.00 11.69 6.30
CA ILE A 3 -7.37 13.11 6.19
C ILE A 3 -7.33 13.56 4.74
N ALA A 4 -6.27 13.22 4.00
CA ALA A 4 -6.15 13.60 2.60
C ALA A 4 -7.22 12.95 1.72
N GLN A 5 -7.64 11.72 2.04
CA GLN A 5 -8.73 11.06 1.33
C GLN A 5 -10.09 11.71 1.57
N SER A 6 -10.39 12.09 2.80
CA SER A 6 -11.68 12.68 3.20
C SER A 6 -11.79 14.16 2.86
N SER A 7 -10.77 14.95 3.18
CA SER A 7 -10.83 16.41 3.19
C SER A 7 -9.83 17.10 2.25
N GLY A 8 -9.08 16.29 1.47
CA GLY A 8 -8.00 16.81 0.63
C GLY A 8 -6.70 17.05 1.42
N VAL A 9 -5.66 17.47 0.69
CA VAL A 9 -4.36 17.78 1.29
C VAL A 9 -4.44 19.11 2.04
N ASN A 10 -4.23 19.07 3.35
CA ASN A 10 -4.24 20.25 4.20
C ASN A 10 -3.00 20.31 5.11
N ALA A 11 -2.86 21.37 5.88
CA ALA A 11 -1.71 21.58 6.75
C ALA A 11 -1.55 20.47 7.80
N GLU A 12 -2.65 19.92 8.30
CA GLU A 12 -2.64 18.85 9.31
C GLU A 12 -2.11 17.54 8.70
N ALA A 13 -2.67 17.11 7.55
CA ALA A 13 -2.22 15.90 6.85
C ALA A 13 -0.74 15.99 6.47
N ALA A 14 -0.31 17.13 5.93
CA ALA A 14 1.06 17.37 5.54
C ALA A 14 2.00 17.43 6.75
N GLY A 15 1.56 18.02 7.85
CA GLY A 15 2.32 18.09 9.11
C GLY A 15 2.62 16.71 9.68
N TYR A 16 1.65 15.80 9.72
CA TYR A 16 1.88 14.43 10.20
C TYR A 16 2.89 13.67 9.33
N LEU A 17 2.75 13.74 8.01
CA LEU A 17 3.70 13.07 7.11
C LEU A 17 5.09 13.70 7.19
N ALA A 18 5.17 15.02 7.30
CA ALA A 18 6.45 15.75 7.42
C ALA A 18 7.23 15.38 8.69
N GLN A 19 6.56 15.16 9.82
CA GLN A 19 7.20 14.71 11.06
C GLN A 19 7.90 13.36 10.88
N VAL A 20 7.27 12.42 10.19
CA VAL A 20 7.86 11.11 9.90
C VAL A 20 9.05 11.26 8.96
N LYS A 21 8.88 11.99 7.86
CA LYS A 21 9.93 12.19 6.85
C LYS A 21 11.14 12.94 7.39
N ALA A 22 10.94 13.93 8.27
CA ALA A 22 12.03 14.74 8.83
C ALA A 22 13.00 13.91 9.70
N ARG A 23 12.51 12.82 10.31
CA ARG A 23 13.35 11.95 11.17
C ARG A 23 14.54 11.33 10.39
N ALA A 24 14.34 10.97 9.13
CA ALA A 24 15.32 10.29 8.29
C ALA A 24 15.75 11.15 7.08
N ASN A 25 15.58 12.47 7.18
CA ASN A 25 15.84 13.40 6.10
C ASN A 25 17.33 13.68 5.94
N MET A 26 17.95 13.16 4.89
CA MET A 26 19.37 13.37 4.57
C MET A 26 19.66 14.77 4.01
N GLU A 27 18.63 15.53 3.57
CA GLU A 27 18.79 16.87 3.01
C GLU A 27 18.79 17.95 4.10
N GLY A 28 18.61 17.59 5.37
CA GLY A 28 18.60 18.53 6.49
C GLY A 28 17.40 19.49 6.51
N LYS A 29 16.34 19.20 5.75
CA LYS A 29 15.12 20.01 5.75
C LYS A 29 14.38 19.88 7.08
N ASP A 30 13.87 20.99 7.57
CA ASP A 30 12.99 20.98 8.75
C ASP A 30 11.57 20.51 8.43
N VAL A 31 10.79 20.21 9.48
CA VAL A 31 9.40 19.75 9.34
C VAL A 31 8.54 20.76 8.57
N SER A 32 8.74 22.05 8.77
CA SER A 32 7.93 23.09 8.15
C SER A 32 8.16 23.19 6.64
N THR A 33 9.41 23.03 6.22
CA THR A 33 9.79 23.00 4.81
C THR A 33 9.18 21.79 4.11
N ILE A 34 9.33 20.60 4.71
CA ILE A 34 8.76 19.34 4.17
C ILE A 34 7.23 19.44 4.10
N ALA A 35 6.58 19.94 5.16
CA ALA A 35 5.13 20.12 5.16
C ALA A 35 4.65 21.04 4.05
N SER A 36 5.36 22.14 3.81
CA SER A 36 5.04 23.09 2.75
C SER A 36 5.20 22.49 1.35
N GLU A 37 6.21 21.65 1.14
CA GLU A 37 6.39 20.90 -0.10
C GLU A 37 5.25 19.88 -0.32
N LEU A 38 4.88 19.15 0.73
CA LEU A 38 3.81 18.16 0.68
C LEU A 38 2.43 18.79 0.42
N GLN A 39 2.14 19.97 0.96
CA GLN A 39 0.89 20.69 0.70
C GLN A 39 0.70 21.11 -0.76
N ARG A 40 1.78 21.23 -1.52
CA ARG A 40 1.72 21.57 -2.95
C ARG A 40 1.40 20.39 -3.83
N LEU A 41 1.42 19.17 -3.29
CA LEU A 41 1.08 17.98 -4.02
C LEU A 41 -0.43 17.89 -4.26
N GLY A 42 -0.81 17.39 -5.43
CA GLY A 42 -2.18 16.97 -5.67
C GLY A 42 -2.56 15.80 -4.76
N LYS A 43 -3.85 15.60 -4.51
CA LYS A 43 -4.38 14.59 -3.59
C LYS A 43 -3.76 13.19 -3.84
N GLN A 44 -3.76 12.73 -5.09
CA GLN A 44 -3.23 11.41 -5.44
C GLN A 44 -1.73 11.30 -5.16
N ALA A 45 -0.94 12.30 -5.57
CA ALA A 45 0.50 12.32 -5.34
C ALA A 45 0.84 12.33 -3.85
N PHE A 46 0.08 13.07 -3.03
CA PHE A 46 0.24 13.06 -1.58
C PHE A 46 -0.07 11.68 -0.96
N ILE A 47 -1.13 11.03 -1.40
CA ILE A 47 -1.49 9.67 -0.94
C ILE A 47 -0.38 8.67 -1.31
N GLU A 48 0.16 8.75 -2.51
CA GLU A 48 1.30 7.91 -2.93
C GLU A 48 2.56 8.20 -2.10
N GLU A 49 2.83 9.45 -1.72
CA GLU A 49 3.91 9.76 -0.78
C GLU A 49 3.69 9.14 0.60
N CYS A 50 2.46 9.07 1.09
CA CYS A 50 2.13 8.33 2.31
C CYS A 50 2.44 6.84 2.15
N TRP A 51 2.09 6.23 1.02
CA TRP A 51 2.38 4.82 0.76
C TRP A 51 3.88 4.55 0.62
N LYS A 52 4.62 5.43 -0.07
CA LYS A 52 6.09 5.33 -0.15
C LYS A 52 6.75 5.40 1.23
N GLU A 53 6.24 6.28 2.10
CA GLU A 53 6.78 6.38 3.46
C GLU A 53 6.47 5.14 4.28
N ARG A 54 5.27 4.55 4.15
CA ARG A 54 4.94 3.27 4.78
C ARG A 54 5.87 2.13 4.33
N LEU A 55 6.24 2.09 3.04
CA LEU A 55 7.21 1.12 2.52
C LEU A 55 8.59 1.28 3.17
N ARG A 56 9.01 2.51 3.46
CA ARG A 56 10.29 2.79 4.13
C ARG A 56 10.27 2.44 5.61
N GLU A 57 9.15 2.72 6.27
CA GLU A 57 9.02 2.53 7.72
C GLU A 57 8.76 1.07 8.12
N PHE A 58 8.06 0.29 7.29
CA PHE A 58 7.60 -1.05 7.63
C PHE A 58 8.07 -2.17 6.67
N PRO A 59 9.34 -2.17 6.19
CA PRO A 59 9.75 -3.10 5.13
C PRO A 59 9.74 -4.58 5.57
N LEU A 60 9.89 -4.86 6.88
CA LEU A 60 9.98 -6.22 7.43
C LEU A 60 8.80 -6.60 8.35
N GLU A 61 7.77 -5.76 8.43
CA GLU A 61 6.65 -6.00 9.35
C GLU A 61 5.45 -6.69 8.69
N MET A 62 5.62 -7.21 7.48
CA MET A 62 4.59 -7.89 6.68
C MET A 62 3.33 -7.04 6.38
N LYS A 63 3.35 -5.74 6.68
CA LYS A 63 2.22 -4.81 6.48
C LYS A 63 2.02 -4.41 5.02
N ILE A 64 3.03 -4.64 4.18
CA ILE A 64 2.98 -4.24 2.75
C ILE A 64 1.85 -4.97 2.02
N TRP A 65 1.64 -6.27 2.33
CA TRP A 65 0.56 -7.02 1.72
C TRP A 65 -0.82 -6.45 2.10
N ASP A 66 -1.04 -6.14 3.36
CA ASP A 66 -2.28 -5.54 3.84
C ASP A 66 -2.53 -4.18 3.17
N ASP A 67 -1.49 -3.38 2.98
CA ASP A 67 -1.58 -2.13 2.25
C ASP A 67 -1.92 -2.35 0.76
N CYS A 68 -1.33 -3.35 0.11
CA CYS A 68 -1.65 -3.70 -1.28
C CYS A 68 -3.12 -4.12 -1.43
N VAL A 69 -3.62 -4.97 -0.54
CA VAL A 69 -5.02 -5.42 -0.55
C VAL A 69 -5.97 -4.24 -0.28
N ARG A 70 -5.67 -3.42 0.72
CA ARG A 70 -6.48 -2.26 1.10
C ARG A 70 -6.56 -1.20 0.01
N THR A 71 -5.45 -0.94 -0.68
CA THR A 71 -5.36 0.12 -1.70
C THR A 71 -5.67 -0.39 -3.11
N GLY A 72 -5.62 -1.71 -3.34
CA GLY A 72 -5.66 -2.30 -4.68
C GLY A 72 -4.40 -1.99 -5.51
N LYS A 73 -3.32 -1.52 -4.87
CA LYS A 73 -2.10 -1.10 -5.55
C LYS A 73 -0.89 -1.90 -5.09
N PHE A 74 0.00 -2.18 -6.02
CA PHE A 74 1.24 -2.91 -5.79
C PHE A 74 2.45 -2.00 -6.08
N PRO A 75 3.43 -1.88 -5.16
CA PRO A 75 4.62 -1.11 -5.40
C PRO A 75 5.58 -1.84 -6.34
N GLN A 76 5.88 -1.23 -7.48
CA GLN A 76 6.95 -1.67 -8.37
C GLN A 76 8.14 -0.74 -8.21
N ILE A 77 9.30 -1.34 -7.89
CA ILE A 77 10.55 -0.61 -7.76
C ILE A 77 11.24 -0.62 -9.13
N SER A 78 11.58 0.56 -9.63
CA SER A 78 12.28 0.69 -10.90
C SER A 78 13.66 0.05 -10.84
N ALA A 79 13.96 -0.84 -11.79
CA ALA A 79 15.29 -1.44 -11.93
C ALA A 79 16.34 -0.45 -12.47
N THR A 80 15.89 0.55 -13.22
CA THR A 80 16.76 1.54 -13.88
C THR A 80 16.95 2.81 -13.06
N ASN A 81 15.93 3.21 -12.30
CA ASN A 81 15.96 4.40 -11.45
C ASN A 81 15.86 3.96 -9.98
N LYS A 82 17.02 3.78 -9.35
CA LYS A 82 17.11 3.22 -7.99
C LYS A 82 16.34 4.09 -6.99
N GLY A 83 15.38 3.45 -6.33
CA GLY A 83 14.56 4.10 -5.30
C GLY A 83 13.27 4.72 -5.82
N GLU A 84 13.05 4.76 -7.11
CA GLU A 84 11.74 5.15 -7.67
C GLU A 84 10.73 4.01 -7.48
N VAL A 85 9.62 4.34 -6.87
CA VAL A 85 8.51 3.42 -6.65
C VAL A 85 7.30 3.93 -7.42
N GLN A 86 6.73 3.05 -8.25
CA GLN A 86 5.46 3.28 -8.94
C GLN A 86 4.41 2.35 -8.36
N PHE A 87 3.20 2.85 -8.18
CA PHE A 87 2.07 2.06 -7.72
C PHE A 87 1.19 1.67 -8.91
N VAL A 88 1.19 0.38 -9.23
CA VAL A 88 0.36 -0.22 -10.29
C VAL A 88 -0.82 -0.96 -9.68
N ASP A 89 -1.82 -1.31 -10.49
CA ASP A 89 -2.93 -2.13 -10.01
C ASP A 89 -2.42 -3.48 -9.49
N LEU A 90 -2.88 -3.90 -8.31
CA LEU A 90 -2.45 -5.14 -7.67
C LEU A 90 -2.79 -6.35 -8.56
N ILE A 91 -4.04 -6.41 -9.05
CA ILE A 91 -4.46 -7.50 -9.93
C ILE A 91 -3.81 -7.32 -11.29
N GLY A 92 -3.06 -8.32 -11.73
CA GLY A 92 -2.26 -8.28 -12.95
C GLY A 92 -0.81 -7.85 -12.75
N ALA A 93 -0.43 -7.31 -11.60
CA ALA A 93 0.96 -7.04 -11.27
C ALA A 93 1.76 -8.34 -11.12
N LYS A 94 3.06 -8.26 -11.37
CA LYS A 94 3.98 -9.39 -11.16
C LYS A 94 4.75 -9.19 -9.86
N ASN A 95 4.82 -10.25 -9.07
CA ASN A 95 5.69 -10.29 -7.89
C ASN A 95 7.17 -10.50 -8.27
N GLY A 96 8.06 -10.49 -7.28
CA GLY A 96 9.51 -10.67 -7.49
C GLY A 96 9.91 -12.01 -8.12
N SER A 97 9.06 -13.05 -8.05
CA SER A 97 9.27 -14.35 -8.71
C SER A 97 8.67 -14.42 -10.12
N GLY A 98 8.03 -13.35 -10.59
CA GLY A 98 7.39 -13.28 -11.91
C GLY A 98 5.95 -13.80 -11.95
N ALA A 99 5.41 -14.30 -10.84
CA ALA A 99 4.01 -14.72 -10.76
C ALA A 99 3.08 -13.49 -10.78
N THR A 100 1.95 -13.62 -11.47
CA THR A 100 0.96 -12.56 -11.61
C THR A 100 -0.12 -12.69 -10.56
N PHE A 101 -0.40 -11.60 -9.85
CA PHE A 101 -1.50 -11.54 -8.87
C PHE A 101 -2.87 -11.62 -9.54
N LYS A 102 -3.72 -12.45 -8.98
CA LYS A 102 -5.11 -12.68 -9.41
C LYS A 102 -6.08 -12.21 -8.32
N ALA A 103 -7.33 -11.99 -8.69
CA ALA A 103 -8.38 -11.64 -7.72
C ALA A 103 -8.53 -12.69 -6.61
N THR A 104 -8.30 -13.96 -6.92
CA THR A 104 -8.32 -15.06 -5.95
C THR A 104 -7.26 -14.95 -4.87
N ASP A 105 -6.14 -14.27 -5.13
CA ASP A 105 -5.05 -14.12 -4.16
C ASP A 105 -5.39 -13.14 -3.02
N LEU A 106 -6.51 -12.40 -3.16
CA LEU A 106 -7.02 -11.51 -2.10
C LEU A 106 -7.71 -12.26 -0.96
N TYR A 107 -8.03 -13.53 -1.15
CA TYR A 107 -8.79 -14.34 -0.20
C TYR A 107 -8.04 -15.62 0.15
N TRP A 108 -8.21 -16.08 1.38
CA TRP A 108 -7.80 -17.41 1.77
C TRP A 108 -8.92 -18.40 1.44
N PRO A 109 -8.60 -19.64 1.03
CA PRO A 109 -9.62 -20.67 0.89
C PRO A 109 -10.22 -20.99 2.26
N ILE A 110 -11.54 -21.22 2.27
CA ILE A 110 -12.19 -21.75 3.47
C ILE A 110 -11.69 -23.19 3.69
N PRO A 111 -11.23 -23.55 4.90
CA PRO A 111 -10.75 -24.89 5.17
C PRO A 111 -11.81 -25.96 4.83
N VAL A 112 -11.40 -27.02 4.16
CA VAL A 112 -12.33 -28.08 3.70
C VAL A 112 -13.14 -28.66 4.86
N ASN A 113 -12.53 -28.82 6.04
CA ASN A 113 -13.20 -29.31 7.24
C ASN A 113 -14.39 -28.43 7.66
N GLU A 114 -14.28 -27.12 7.47
CA GLU A 114 -15.38 -26.19 7.81
C GLU A 114 -16.53 -26.30 6.81
N ILE A 115 -16.22 -26.47 5.53
CA ILE A 115 -17.24 -26.71 4.49
C ILE A 115 -17.96 -28.03 4.74
N GLN A 116 -17.23 -29.09 5.13
CA GLN A 116 -17.81 -30.39 5.44
C GLN A 116 -18.73 -30.36 6.67
N ARG A 117 -18.44 -29.51 7.65
CA ARG A 117 -19.25 -29.35 8.87
C ARG A 117 -20.48 -28.47 8.67
N ASN A 118 -20.41 -27.54 7.73
CA ASN A 118 -21.47 -26.59 7.47
C ASN A 118 -21.85 -26.59 5.98
N PRO A 119 -22.90 -27.32 5.58
CA PRO A 119 -23.32 -27.41 4.18
C PRO A 119 -23.81 -26.08 3.56
N ASN A 120 -24.02 -25.06 4.38
CA ASN A 120 -24.37 -23.71 3.89
C ASN A 120 -23.15 -22.87 3.50
N LEU A 121 -21.92 -23.34 3.76
CA LEU A 121 -20.70 -22.66 3.33
C LEU A 121 -20.38 -22.99 1.88
N THR A 122 -20.16 -21.95 1.10
CA THR A 122 -19.65 -22.04 -0.27
C THR A 122 -18.20 -21.59 -0.29
N GLN A 123 -17.35 -22.34 -0.97
CA GLN A 123 -15.93 -21.99 -1.13
C GLN A 123 -15.78 -20.65 -1.86
N ASN A 124 -14.74 -19.91 -1.51
CA ASN A 124 -14.35 -18.70 -2.23
C ASN A 124 -14.08 -18.99 -3.70
N GLU A 125 -14.45 -18.05 -4.56
CA GLU A 125 -14.25 -18.17 -6.00
C GLU A 125 -12.78 -18.49 -6.34
N GLY A 126 -12.56 -19.40 -7.28
CA GLY A 126 -11.23 -19.82 -7.73
C GLY A 126 -10.56 -20.89 -6.88
N TYR A 127 -11.17 -21.31 -5.77
CA TYR A 127 -10.70 -22.42 -4.94
C TYR A 127 -11.61 -23.65 -5.06
N SER A 128 -11.02 -24.83 -5.00
CA SER A 128 -11.76 -26.10 -5.02
C SER A 128 -12.32 -26.40 -3.62
N ALA A 129 -13.55 -26.91 -3.58
CA ALA A 129 -14.18 -27.42 -2.35
C ALA A 129 -13.74 -28.87 -2.02
N LYS A 130 -12.79 -29.43 -2.77
CA LYS A 130 -12.31 -30.81 -2.62
C LYS A 130 -11.11 -30.89 -1.71
#